data_172fe5af4cf3441c373a3da364c653f0
#
_entry.id   172fe5af4cf3441c373a3da364c653f0
#
_cell.length_a   1.000
_cell.length_b   1.000
_cell.length_c   1.000
_cell.angle_alpha   90.00
_cell.angle_beta   90.00
_cell.angle_gamma   90.00
#
_symmetry.space_group_name_H-M   'P 1'
#
loop_
_entity.id
_entity.type
_entity.pdbx_description
1 polymer ?
#
loop_
_entity_poly.entity_id
_entity_poly.type
_entity_poly.pdbx_seq_one_letter_code
_entity_poly.pdbx_strand_id
1 'polypeptide(L)'
;MVWDGRFPLQRVRFTYERFDGARSAELVWELWRRGRGVAVLPYDPAADCVALIQQFRLPALAAGFPAIMTECPAGLLEPGEDPAEAARRETEEETGLRPDRFERISHTLLMQGGCDEAMFLYAARVTLPRPGEAGTFGLAHEGEDIRVLIMPAEEAFALLDADRVGNATAAICLWWLRHHRARLRREWA
;
A
#
# COMPACT_ATOMS: atom_id res chain seq x y z
N MET A 1 -27.31 1.92 -7.19
CA MET A 1 -26.43 2.54 -6.20
C MET A 1 -27.05 2.36 -4.83
N VAL A 2 -26.27 2.06 -3.80
CA VAL A 2 -26.70 2.03 -2.38
C VAL A 2 -26.23 3.30 -1.68
N TRP A 3 -25.01 3.71 -1.97
CA TRP A 3 -24.39 4.95 -1.51
C TRP A 3 -23.56 5.54 -2.66
N ASP A 4 -23.67 6.87 -2.85
CA ASP A 4 -22.98 7.62 -3.90
C ASP A 4 -22.13 8.73 -3.26
N GLY A 5 -21.03 8.33 -2.62
CA GLY A 5 -20.03 9.21 -2.02
C GLY A 5 -18.68 9.11 -2.75
N ARG A 6 -17.59 9.56 -2.12
CA ARG A 6 -16.22 9.46 -2.67
C ARG A 6 -15.92 8.05 -3.20
N PHE A 7 -16.41 7.01 -2.50
CA PHE A 7 -16.32 5.62 -2.91
C PHE A 7 -17.72 5.00 -2.92
N PRO A 8 -18.30 4.82 -4.10
CA PRO A 8 -19.66 4.31 -4.22
C PRO A 8 -19.82 2.88 -3.73
N LEU A 9 -20.96 2.59 -3.07
CA LEU A 9 -21.40 1.23 -2.76
C LEU A 9 -22.50 0.83 -3.73
N GLN A 10 -22.29 -0.23 -4.49
CA GLN A 10 -23.23 -0.75 -5.48
C GLN A 10 -23.90 -2.01 -4.98
N ARG A 11 -25.17 -2.20 -5.31
CA ARG A 11 -25.84 -3.50 -5.30
C ARG A 11 -25.84 -4.05 -6.71
N VAL A 12 -25.19 -5.20 -6.91
CA VAL A 12 -24.99 -5.83 -8.21
C VAL A 12 -25.77 -7.14 -8.27
N ARG A 13 -26.61 -7.30 -9.32
CA ARG A 13 -27.27 -8.56 -9.65
C ARG A 13 -26.47 -9.25 -10.73
N PHE A 14 -26.18 -10.53 -10.55
CA PHE A 14 -25.37 -11.28 -11.51
C PHE A 14 -25.61 -12.78 -11.43
N THR A 15 -25.18 -13.50 -12.48
CA THR A 15 -25.00 -14.93 -12.49
C THR A 15 -23.59 -15.25 -12.94
N TYR A 16 -23.05 -16.41 -12.57
CA TYR A 16 -21.74 -16.89 -13.02
C TYR A 16 -21.83 -18.35 -13.46
N GLU A 17 -20.84 -18.79 -14.22
CA GLU A 17 -20.68 -20.20 -14.57
C GLU A 17 -20.08 -20.95 -13.38
N ARG A 18 -20.77 -22.00 -12.94
CA ARG A 18 -20.31 -22.87 -11.85
C ARG A 18 -19.27 -23.85 -12.33
N PHE A 19 -18.54 -24.47 -11.42
CA PHE A 19 -17.52 -25.48 -11.75
C PHE A 19 -18.10 -26.75 -12.42
N ASP A 20 -19.40 -26.99 -12.31
CA ASP A 20 -20.12 -28.07 -12.99
C ASP A 20 -20.61 -27.67 -14.40
N GLY A 21 -20.28 -26.48 -14.87
CA GLY A 21 -20.70 -25.91 -16.16
C GLY A 21 -22.12 -25.32 -16.16
N ALA A 22 -22.90 -25.46 -15.10
CA ALA A 22 -24.23 -24.89 -15.01
C ALA A 22 -24.18 -23.38 -14.66
N ARG A 23 -25.24 -22.64 -15.01
CA ARG A 23 -25.42 -21.27 -14.52
C ARG A 23 -25.82 -21.28 -13.04
N SER A 24 -25.28 -20.35 -12.27
CA SER A 24 -25.77 -20.07 -10.91
C SER A 24 -27.20 -19.53 -10.93
N ALA A 25 -27.92 -19.63 -9.82
CA ALA A 25 -29.06 -18.75 -9.58
C ALA A 25 -28.64 -17.28 -9.61
N GLU A 26 -29.59 -16.36 -9.77
CA GLU A 26 -29.30 -14.94 -9.64
C GLU A 26 -28.88 -14.63 -8.19
N LEU A 27 -27.75 -13.94 -8.05
CA LEU A 27 -27.20 -13.48 -6.81
C LEU A 27 -27.26 -11.95 -6.73
N VAL A 28 -27.28 -11.44 -5.51
CA VAL A 28 -27.28 -9.99 -5.26
C VAL A 28 -26.22 -9.73 -4.20
N TRP A 29 -25.16 -9.01 -4.59
CA TRP A 29 -24.05 -8.65 -3.69
C TRP A 29 -23.86 -7.15 -3.62
N GLU A 30 -23.32 -6.67 -2.52
CA GLU A 30 -22.74 -5.35 -2.37
C GLU A 30 -21.32 -5.35 -2.91
N LEU A 31 -20.98 -4.31 -3.69
CA LEU A 31 -19.64 -4.07 -4.23
C LEU A 31 -19.20 -2.66 -3.87
N TRP A 32 -18.17 -2.55 -3.06
CA TRP A 32 -17.57 -1.27 -2.74
C TRP A 32 -16.55 -0.91 -3.82
N ARG A 33 -16.80 0.23 -4.49
CA ARG A 33 -15.99 0.70 -5.62
C ARG A 33 -14.85 1.58 -5.11
N ARG A 34 -13.67 1.02 -4.98
CA ARG A 34 -12.47 1.69 -4.49
C ARG A 34 -11.48 2.05 -5.59
N GLY A 35 -11.48 1.28 -6.69
CA GLY A 35 -10.60 1.49 -7.82
C GLY A 35 -9.20 0.92 -7.65
N ARG A 36 -8.21 1.60 -8.21
CA ARG A 36 -6.82 1.14 -8.22
C ARG A 36 -5.93 2.10 -7.45
N GLY A 37 -4.92 1.56 -6.79
CA GLY A 37 -3.92 2.33 -6.07
C GLY A 37 -2.51 1.76 -6.21
N VAL A 38 -1.58 2.46 -5.61
CA VAL A 38 -0.18 2.04 -5.47
C VAL A 38 0.21 2.02 -4.01
N ALA A 39 1.15 1.15 -3.65
CA ALA A 39 1.91 1.26 -2.41
C ALA A 39 3.39 1.00 -2.71
N VAL A 40 4.25 1.75 -2.06
CA VAL A 40 5.68 1.78 -2.37
C VAL A 40 6.48 1.52 -1.11
N LEU A 41 7.44 0.60 -1.15
CA LEU A 41 8.44 0.44 -0.11
C LEU A 41 9.74 1.14 -0.52
N PRO A 42 10.01 2.37 -0.03
CA PRO A 42 11.28 3.03 -0.24
C PRO A 42 12.38 2.28 0.54
N TYR A 43 13.45 1.92 -0.17
CA TYR A 43 14.57 1.18 0.37
C TYR A 43 15.89 1.80 -0.07
N ASP A 44 16.76 2.06 0.89
CA ASP A 44 18.15 2.46 0.67
C ASP A 44 19.08 1.23 0.81
N PRO A 45 19.60 0.68 -0.31
CA PRO A 45 20.41 -0.52 -0.27
C PRO A 45 21.81 -0.28 0.33
N ALA A 46 22.32 0.94 0.32
CA ALA A 46 23.62 1.29 0.89
C ALA A 46 23.53 1.38 2.43
N ALA A 47 22.52 2.10 2.93
CA ALA A 47 22.25 2.21 4.36
C ALA A 47 21.56 0.96 4.94
N ASP A 48 20.97 0.13 4.06
CA ASP A 48 20.15 -1.04 4.42
C ASP A 48 18.95 -0.68 5.31
N CYS A 49 18.29 0.43 4.94
CA CYS A 49 17.18 1.02 5.67
C CYS A 49 15.94 1.13 4.77
N VAL A 50 14.77 1.15 5.40
CA VAL A 50 13.48 1.42 4.75
C VAL A 50 12.85 2.68 5.31
N ALA A 51 11.99 3.33 4.52
CA ALA A 51 11.07 4.33 5.00
C ALA A 51 9.65 3.75 5.02
N LEU A 52 8.99 3.90 6.16
CA LEU A 52 7.57 3.61 6.36
C LEU A 52 6.89 4.89 6.83
N ILE A 53 5.57 4.91 6.76
CA ILE A 53 4.77 6.04 7.25
C ILE A 53 3.87 5.60 8.40
N GLN A 54 3.47 6.58 9.21
CA GLN A 54 2.42 6.41 10.20
C GLN A 54 1.35 7.46 10.02
N GLN A 55 0.09 7.03 9.98
CA GLN A 55 -1.06 7.92 9.88
C GLN A 55 -2.29 7.31 10.56
N PHE A 56 -3.28 8.17 10.86
CA PHE A 56 -4.55 7.75 11.41
C PHE A 56 -5.40 7.02 10.36
N ARG A 57 -5.97 5.88 10.74
CA ARG A 57 -6.89 5.10 9.91
C ARG A 57 -8.18 4.77 10.66
N LEU A 58 -9.26 5.48 10.31
CA LEU A 58 -10.58 5.21 10.87
C LEU A 58 -11.03 3.74 10.71
N PRO A 59 -10.83 3.06 9.56
CA PRO A 59 -11.18 1.65 9.42
C PRO A 59 -10.42 0.74 10.39
N ALA A 60 -9.14 1.01 10.67
CA ALA A 60 -8.37 0.26 11.64
C ALA A 60 -8.97 0.39 13.04
N LEU A 61 -9.29 1.62 13.46
CA LEU A 61 -9.97 1.87 14.74
C LEU A 61 -11.30 1.12 14.83
N ALA A 62 -12.12 1.18 13.79
CA ALA A 62 -13.42 0.51 13.74
C ALA A 62 -13.30 -1.02 13.79
N ALA A 63 -12.18 -1.57 13.30
CA ALA A 63 -11.88 -3.01 13.33
C ALA A 63 -11.17 -3.46 14.62
N GLY A 64 -10.93 -2.55 15.58
CA GLY A 64 -10.26 -2.87 16.85
C GLY A 64 -8.73 -2.93 16.76
N PHE A 65 -8.14 -2.45 15.68
CA PHE A 65 -6.70 -2.27 15.55
C PHE A 65 -6.23 -0.91 16.12
N PRO A 66 -4.93 -0.72 16.37
CA PRO A 66 -4.39 0.61 16.64
C PRO A 66 -4.79 1.60 15.54
N ALA A 67 -5.31 2.77 15.93
CA ALA A 67 -5.78 3.77 14.97
C ALA A 67 -4.64 4.39 14.14
N ILE A 68 -3.44 4.46 14.71
CA ILE A 68 -2.22 4.88 14.00
C ILE A 68 -1.58 3.61 13.40
N MET A 69 -1.62 3.52 12.08
CA MET A 69 -1.09 2.39 11.33
C MET A 69 0.31 2.69 10.81
N THR A 70 1.18 1.65 10.81
CA THR A 70 2.48 1.71 10.13
C THR A 70 2.31 1.09 8.75
N GLU A 71 2.58 1.87 7.70
CA GLU A 71 2.25 1.54 6.31
C GLU A 71 3.41 1.87 5.36
N CYS A 72 3.33 1.36 4.14
CA CYS A 72 4.08 1.93 3.02
C CYS A 72 3.38 3.21 2.53
N PRO A 73 4.08 4.23 2.02
CA PRO A 73 3.48 5.31 1.22
C PRO A 73 2.56 4.75 0.16
N ALA A 74 1.35 5.32 0.03
CA ALA A 74 0.31 4.72 -0.80
C ALA A 74 -0.81 5.70 -1.15
N GLY A 75 -1.27 5.67 -2.40
CA GLY A 75 -2.42 6.45 -2.82
C GLY A 75 -3.15 5.87 -4.01
N LEU A 76 -4.18 6.56 -4.45
CA LEU A 76 -5.01 6.13 -5.59
C LEU A 76 -4.40 6.59 -6.90
N LEU A 77 -4.59 5.77 -7.94
CA LEU A 77 -4.29 6.19 -9.30
C LEU A 77 -5.31 7.22 -9.77
N GLU A 78 -4.83 8.28 -10.39
CA GLU A 78 -5.65 9.19 -11.16
C GLU A 78 -6.16 8.51 -12.46
N PRO A 79 -7.27 8.98 -13.05
CA PRO A 79 -7.77 8.45 -14.31
C PRO A 79 -6.73 8.50 -15.43
N GLY A 80 -6.30 7.33 -15.91
CA GLY A 80 -5.31 7.21 -16.98
C GLY A 80 -3.85 7.30 -16.54
N GLU A 81 -3.58 7.49 -15.25
CA GLU A 81 -2.22 7.56 -14.71
C GLU A 81 -1.50 6.20 -14.80
N ASP A 82 -0.23 6.25 -15.16
CA ASP A 82 0.64 5.08 -15.12
C ASP A 82 0.96 4.71 -13.67
N PRO A 83 0.86 3.43 -13.27
CA PRO A 83 1.11 3.03 -11.90
C PRO A 83 2.52 3.35 -11.36
N ALA A 84 3.55 3.41 -12.22
CA ALA A 84 4.88 3.76 -11.76
C ALA A 84 5.03 5.27 -11.53
N GLU A 85 4.31 6.10 -12.32
CA GLU A 85 4.27 7.54 -12.07
C GLU A 85 3.46 7.87 -10.82
N ALA A 86 2.31 7.21 -10.59
CA ALA A 86 1.59 7.31 -9.32
C ALA A 86 2.47 6.91 -8.12
N ALA A 87 3.23 5.82 -8.25
CA ALA A 87 4.16 5.38 -7.21
C ALA A 87 5.24 6.44 -6.90
N ARG A 88 5.74 7.15 -7.91
CA ARG A 88 6.68 8.26 -7.74
C ARG A 88 6.03 9.42 -7.01
N ARG A 89 4.88 9.89 -7.50
CA ARG A 89 4.12 11.02 -6.96
C ARG A 89 3.79 10.80 -5.49
N GLU A 90 3.16 9.68 -5.16
CA GLU A 90 2.76 9.35 -3.78
C GLU A 90 3.98 9.25 -2.83
N THR A 91 5.09 8.68 -3.29
CA THR A 91 6.31 8.62 -2.48
C THR A 91 6.84 10.02 -2.18
N GLU A 92 6.86 10.93 -3.17
CA GLU A 92 7.30 12.31 -2.98
C GLU A 92 6.35 13.11 -2.06
N GLU A 93 5.03 12.96 -2.23
CA GLU A 93 4.01 13.69 -1.46
C GLU A 93 4.00 13.26 0.01
N GLU A 94 4.04 11.96 0.28
CA GLU A 94 3.93 11.42 1.64
C GLU A 94 5.25 11.33 2.40
N THR A 95 6.41 11.42 1.72
CA THR A 95 7.71 11.23 2.38
C THR A 95 8.78 12.27 2.02
N GLY A 96 8.56 13.08 0.99
CA GLY A 96 9.58 13.97 0.43
C GLY A 96 10.74 13.24 -0.28
N LEU A 97 10.72 11.92 -0.34
CA LEU A 97 11.77 11.11 -0.96
C LEU A 97 11.60 11.09 -2.48
N ARG A 98 12.71 11.04 -3.20
CA ARG A 98 12.74 10.99 -4.67
C ARG A 98 13.37 9.69 -5.15
N PRO A 99 12.54 8.67 -5.46
CA PRO A 99 13.03 7.42 -6.01
C PRO A 99 13.63 7.61 -7.41
N ASP A 100 14.73 6.92 -7.68
CA ASP A 100 15.38 6.90 -8.99
C ASP A 100 15.22 5.55 -9.72
N ARG A 101 14.72 4.53 -9.03
CA ARG A 101 14.46 3.20 -9.57
C ARG A 101 13.28 2.54 -8.90
N PHE A 102 12.45 1.84 -9.68
CA PHE A 102 11.32 1.06 -9.20
C PHE A 102 11.42 -0.39 -9.64
N GLU A 103 10.99 -1.31 -8.79
CA GLU A 103 10.76 -2.71 -9.14
C GLU A 103 9.37 -3.12 -8.66
N ARG A 104 8.54 -3.62 -9.59
CA ARG A 104 7.19 -4.07 -9.25
C ARG A 104 7.23 -5.36 -8.45
N ILE A 105 6.61 -5.34 -7.29
CA ILE A 105 6.46 -6.50 -6.39
C ILE A 105 5.28 -7.35 -6.84
N SER A 106 4.09 -6.73 -6.95
CA SER A 106 2.87 -7.44 -7.34
C SER A 106 1.78 -6.47 -7.81
N HIS A 107 0.69 -7.05 -8.34
CA HIS A 107 -0.59 -6.38 -8.54
C HIS A 107 -1.66 -7.31 -7.95
N THR A 108 -2.37 -6.87 -6.93
CA THR A 108 -3.23 -7.73 -6.13
C THR A 108 -4.48 -7.01 -5.64
N LEU A 109 -5.57 -7.77 -5.50
CA LEU A 109 -6.77 -7.31 -4.79
C LEU A 109 -6.53 -7.43 -3.28
N LEU A 110 -6.97 -6.41 -2.51
CA LEU A 110 -6.83 -6.43 -1.05
C LEU A 110 -8.01 -7.14 -0.36
N MET A 111 -9.23 -6.97 -0.89
CA MET A 111 -10.44 -7.52 -0.27
C MET A 111 -11.38 -8.04 -1.37
N GLN A 112 -11.03 -9.18 -1.94
CA GLN A 112 -11.75 -9.79 -3.08
C GLN A 112 -13.21 -10.20 -2.76
N GLY A 113 -13.60 -10.22 -1.50
CA GLY A 113 -14.96 -10.60 -1.08
C GLY A 113 -15.98 -9.47 -1.12
N GLY A 114 -15.58 -8.20 -1.31
CA GLY A 114 -16.55 -7.10 -1.24
C GLY A 114 -16.08 -5.77 -1.83
N CYS A 115 -14.80 -5.69 -2.24
CA CYS A 115 -14.19 -4.46 -2.72
C CYS A 115 -13.41 -4.74 -4.01
N ASP A 116 -13.42 -3.79 -4.95
CA ASP A 116 -12.64 -3.88 -6.19
C ASP A 116 -11.27 -3.18 -6.09
N GLU A 117 -10.82 -2.84 -4.89
CA GLU A 117 -9.53 -2.20 -4.69
C GLU A 117 -8.36 -3.11 -5.09
N ALA A 118 -7.68 -2.72 -6.15
CA ALA A 118 -6.51 -3.41 -6.65
C ALA A 118 -5.27 -2.53 -6.50
N MET A 119 -4.21 -3.06 -5.87
CA MET A 119 -3.00 -2.33 -5.56
C MET A 119 -1.81 -2.82 -6.38
N PHE A 120 -1.10 -1.89 -7.00
CA PHE A 120 0.24 -2.12 -7.53
C PHE A 120 1.26 -1.88 -6.42
N LEU A 121 2.04 -2.89 -6.09
CA LEU A 121 3.06 -2.81 -5.05
C LEU A 121 4.45 -2.69 -5.68
N TYR A 122 5.24 -1.74 -5.19
CA TYR A 122 6.58 -1.46 -5.67
C TYR A 122 7.60 -1.42 -4.54
N ALA A 123 8.82 -1.85 -4.82
CA ALA A 123 10.00 -1.41 -4.11
C ALA A 123 10.63 -0.24 -4.89
N ALA A 124 11.11 0.76 -4.18
CA ALA A 124 11.72 1.94 -4.78
C ALA A 124 13.09 2.22 -4.17
N ARG A 125 14.11 2.41 -5.04
CA ARG A 125 15.43 2.83 -4.58
C ARG A 125 15.41 4.31 -4.22
N VAL A 126 15.90 4.60 -3.02
CA VAL A 126 16.06 5.96 -2.51
C VAL A 126 17.38 6.11 -1.78
N THR A 127 17.83 7.35 -1.56
CA THR A 127 18.81 7.67 -0.54
C THR A 127 18.07 8.21 0.66
N LEU A 128 18.23 7.55 1.80
CA LEU A 128 17.51 7.92 3.03
C LEU A 128 18.36 8.85 3.91
N PRO A 129 17.73 9.85 4.57
CA PRO A 129 18.38 10.53 5.69
C PRO A 129 18.62 9.55 6.85
N ARG A 130 19.37 10.00 7.84
CA ARG A 130 19.65 9.15 9.02
C ARG A 130 18.36 8.79 9.75
N PRO A 131 18.29 7.61 10.39
CA PRO A 131 17.15 7.26 11.23
C PRO A 131 16.84 8.35 12.26
N GLY A 132 15.56 8.69 12.42
CA GLY A 132 15.08 9.74 13.32
C GLY A 132 15.06 11.16 12.74
N GLU A 133 15.56 11.39 11.53
CA GLU A 133 15.53 12.70 10.83
C GLU A 133 14.30 12.86 9.92
N ALA A 134 13.31 12.00 10.08
CA ALA A 134 12.10 11.99 9.27
C ALA A 134 11.11 13.07 9.73
N GLY A 135 10.59 13.85 8.78
CA GLY A 135 9.64 14.92 9.02
C GLY A 135 8.19 14.45 9.08
N THR A 136 7.29 15.45 9.11
CA THR A 136 5.84 15.27 8.94
C THR A 136 5.47 15.74 7.54
N PHE A 137 4.66 14.97 6.84
CA PHE A 137 4.28 15.15 5.45
C PHE A 137 2.76 14.94 5.26
N GLY A 138 2.31 14.91 4.03
CA GLY A 138 0.93 14.76 3.64
C GLY A 138 0.30 16.06 3.14
N LEU A 139 -0.78 15.93 2.39
CA LEU A 139 -1.46 17.04 1.76
C LEU A 139 -2.54 17.59 2.70
N ALA A 140 -2.36 18.82 3.21
CA ALA A 140 -3.29 19.45 4.15
C ALA A 140 -4.73 19.55 3.62
N HIS A 141 -4.92 19.68 2.29
CA HIS A 141 -6.24 19.75 1.67
C HIS A 141 -6.93 18.37 1.60
N GLU A 142 -6.19 17.28 1.79
CA GLU A 142 -6.72 15.91 1.94
C GLU A 142 -6.92 15.51 3.41
N GLY A 143 -6.51 16.36 4.33
CA GLY A 143 -6.60 16.10 5.77
C GLY A 143 -5.56 15.11 6.26
N GLU A 144 -4.44 14.99 5.56
CA GLU A 144 -3.37 14.06 5.90
C GLU A 144 -2.43 14.64 6.96
N ASP A 145 -2.08 13.79 7.92
CA ASP A 145 -1.05 14.01 8.93
C ASP A 145 -0.18 12.75 8.98
N ILE A 146 0.93 12.79 8.25
CA ILE A 146 1.77 11.62 7.97
C ILE A 146 3.13 11.83 8.63
N ARG A 147 3.52 10.89 9.49
CA ARG A 147 4.86 10.82 10.06
C ARG A 147 5.69 9.78 9.34
N VAL A 148 6.87 10.17 8.84
CA VAL A 148 7.80 9.25 8.19
C VAL A 148 8.70 8.61 9.24
N LEU A 149 8.86 7.29 9.15
CA LEU A 149 9.74 6.47 9.98
C LEU A 149 10.84 5.86 9.12
N ILE A 150 12.10 6.22 9.43
CA ILE A 150 13.26 5.58 8.80
C ILE A 150 13.90 4.63 9.81
N MET A 151 14.05 3.37 9.40
CA MET A 151 14.58 2.33 10.25
C MET A 151 15.43 1.31 9.47
N PRO A 152 16.37 0.62 10.13
CA PRO A 152 17.04 -0.52 9.54
C PRO A 152 16.04 -1.57 9.02
N ALA A 153 16.34 -2.22 7.89
CA ALA A 153 15.48 -3.25 7.32
C ALA A 153 15.21 -4.40 8.33
N GLU A 154 16.19 -4.76 9.15
CA GLU A 154 16.03 -5.77 10.20
C GLU A 154 14.99 -5.36 11.27
N GLU A 155 14.92 -4.08 11.62
CA GLU A 155 13.92 -3.58 12.56
C GLU A 155 12.51 -3.66 11.96
N ALA A 156 12.35 -3.28 10.69
CA ALA A 156 11.08 -3.44 9.98
C ALA A 156 10.64 -4.91 9.89
N PHE A 157 11.58 -5.83 9.67
CA PHE A 157 11.29 -7.26 9.70
C PHE A 157 10.91 -7.77 11.10
N ALA A 158 11.53 -7.23 12.15
CA ALA A 158 11.15 -7.57 13.52
C ALA A 158 9.73 -7.09 13.86
N LEU A 159 9.29 -5.93 13.35
CA LEU A 159 7.90 -5.49 13.46
C LEU A 159 6.94 -6.46 12.74
N LEU A 160 7.32 -6.95 11.57
CA LEU A 160 6.53 -7.92 10.80
C LEU A 160 6.41 -9.25 11.56
N ASP A 161 7.51 -9.78 12.10
CA ASP A 161 7.53 -11.04 12.86
C ASP A 161 6.76 -10.94 14.19
N ALA A 162 6.66 -9.75 14.75
CA ALA A 162 5.90 -9.47 15.96
C ALA A 162 4.41 -9.14 15.71
N ASP A 163 3.92 -9.30 14.47
CA ASP A 163 2.54 -8.97 14.03
C ASP A 163 2.17 -7.49 14.30
N ARG A 164 3.14 -6.58 14.19
CA ARG A 164 2.98 -5.15 14.48
C ARG A 164 2.83 -4.26 13.25
N VAL A 165 2.85 -4.84 12.05
CA VAL A 165 2.64 -4.10 10.79
C VAL A 165 1.16 -3.86 10.54
N GLY A 166 0.30 -4.85 10.76
CA GLY A 166 -1.16 -4.70 10.82
C GLY A 166 -1.88 -4.43 9.48
N ASN A 167 -1.17 -4.30 8.35
CA ASN A 167 -1.79 -4.14 7.04
C ASN A 167 -1.11 -4.98 5.95
N ALA A 168 -1.91 -5.40 4.97
CA ALA A 168 -1.47 -6.37 3.97
C ALA A 168 -0.42 -5.80 3.00
N THR A 169 -0.54 -4.54 2.59
CA THR A 169 0.37 -3.94 1.60
C THR A 169 1.79 -3.85 2.14
N ALA A 170 1.97 -3.30 3.35
CA ALA A 170 3.28 -3.21 3.98
C ALA A 170 3.85 -4.60 4.32
N ALA A 171 3.01 -5.54 4.79
CA ALA A 171 3.46 -6.90 5.08
C ALA A 171 3.99 -7.60 3.82
N ILE A 172 3.28 -7.54 2.69
CA ILE A 172 3.71 -8.12 1.41
C ILE A 172 5.03 -7.47 0.95
N CYS A 173 5.13 -6.15 1.00
CA CYS A 173 6.32 -5.42 0.61
C CYS A 173 7.54 -5.79 1.45
N LEU A 174 7.38 -5.89 2.78
CA LEU A 174 8.45 -6.26 3.69
C LEU A 174 8.88 -7.73 3.54
N TRP A 175 7.95 -8.69 3.37
CA TRP A 175 8.29 -10.08 3.06
C TRP A 175 9.03 -10.19 1.74
N TRP A 176 8.60 -9.47 0.73
CA TRP A 176 9.26 -9.44 -0.56
C TRP A 176 10.67 -8.86 -0.44
N LEU A 177 10.85 -7.74 0.27
CA LEU A 177 12.17 -7.15 0.51
C LEU A 177 13.08 -8.13 1.25
N ARG A 178 12.61 -8.77 2.32
CA ARG A 178 13.37 -9.77 3.08
C ARG A 178 13.95 -10.86 2.16
N HIS A 179 13.13 -11.35 1.22
CA HIS A 179 13.55 -12.37 0.25
C HIS A 179 14.55 -11.84 -0.79
N HIS A 180 14.37 -10.60 -1.24
CA HIS A 180 15.16 -10.01 -2.32
C HIS A 180 16.31 -9.11 -1.86
N ARG A 181 16.43 -8.81 -0.57
CA ARG A 181 17.36 -7.84 0.01
C ARG A 181 18.82 -8.04 -0.44
N ALA A 182 19.33 -9.27 -0.38
CA ALA A 182 20.71 -9.56 -0.78
C ALA A 182 20.97 -9.25 -2.27
N ARG A 183 19.97 -9.52 -3.14
CA ARG A 183 20.02 -9.15 -4.57
C ARG A 183 19.98 -7.64 -4.75
N LEU A 184 19.03 -6.96 -4.12
CA LEU A 184 18.86 -5.51 -4.24
C LEU A 184 20.12 -4.76 -3.76
N ARG A 185 20.73 -5.18 -2.67
CA ARG A 185 21.98 -4.58 -2.18
C ARG A 185 23.13 -4.73 -3.17
N ARG A 186 23.17 -5.77 -3.98
CA ARG A 186 24.20 -5.92 -5.03
C ARG A 186 23.87 -5.10 -6.29
N GLU A 187 22.60 -4.99 -6.67
CA GLU A 187 22.17 -4.44 -7.94
C GLU A 187 21.81 -2.95 -7.88
N TRP A 188 21.48 -2.47 -6.68
CA TRP A 188 21.00 -1.11 -6.46
C TRP A 188 21.98 -0.23 -5.66
N ALA A 189 22.95 -0.85 -4.94
CA ALA A 189 23.98 -0.12 -4.18
C ALA A 189 24.97 0.63 -5.11
#